data_a1e09c40d8fd260477b9bd34d715759e
#
_entry.id   a1e09c40d8fd260477b9bd34d715759e
#
_cell.length_a   1.000
_cell.length_b   1.000
_cell.length_c   1.000
_cell.angle_alpha   90.00
_cell.angle_beta   90.00
_cell.angle_gamma   90.00
#
_symmetry.space_group_name_H-M   'P 1'
#
loop_
_entity.id
_entity.type
_entity.pdbx_description
1 polymer ?
#
loop_
_entity_poly.entity_id
_entity_poly.type
_entity_poly.pdbx_seq_one_letter_code
_entity_poly.pdbx_strand_id
1 'polypeptide(L)'
;MRIVHYALSAVVVVIGIFVSPVGTIVAADEGSTVEGTGFSLFDTESIKGFDETKVEKDPVCDRSKRPSISKVEPDEAKPGEKVTIKGENFGTKECFHGVTFSAASKEKVDYKFLNESTIEATVPEAKAGMSFIIVVAGGGSAQSKPLLIKSK
;
A
#
# COMPACT_ATOMS: atom_id res chain seq x y z
N MET A 1 5.96 -31.42 59.43
CA MET A 1 5.38 -32.46 58.57
C MET A 1 3.95 -32.03 58.23
N ARG A 2 3.73 -31.34 57.11
CA ARG A 2 2.41 -30.85 56.68
C ARG A 2 2.10 -31.52 55.35
N ILE A 3 1.10 -32.37 55.37
CA ILE A 3 0.60 -33.13 54.21
C ILE A 3 -0.40 -32.22 53.48
N VAL A 4 -0.08 -31.84 52.26
CA VAL A 4 -0.96 -31.07 51.36
C VAL A 4 -1.74 -32.07 50.50
N HIS A 5 -3.05 -32.07 50.67
CA HIS A 5 -3.98 -32.91 49.91
C HIS A 5 -4.29 -32.17 48.61
N TYR A 6 -3.91 -32.76 47.47
CA TYR A 6 -4.36 -32.32 46.16
C TYR A 6 -5.72 -32.96 45.85
N ALA A 7 -6.75 -32.14 45.77
CA ALA A 7 -8.05 -32.55 45.26
C ALA A 7 -8.00 -32.63 43.73
N LEU A 8 -8.18 -33.85 43.22
CA LEU A 8 -8.39 -34.05 41.74
C LEU A 8 -9.81 -33.60 41.40
N SER A 9 -9.93 -32.51 40.67
CA SER A 9 -11.16 -32.14 39.99
C SER A 9 -11.21 -32.84 38.62
N ALA A 10 -12.11 -33.80 38.47
CA ALA A 10 -12.43 -34.42 37.20
C ALA A 10 -13.29 -33.50 36.39
N VAL A 11 -12.73 -32.98 35.26
CA VAL A 11 -13.49 -32.25 34.26
C VAL A 11 -14.10 -33.24 33.30
N VAL A 12 -15.41 -33.37 33.36
CA VAL A 12 -16.18 -34.16 32.37
C VAL A 12 -16.37 -33.29 31.13
N VAL A 13 -15.67 -33.61 30.04
CA VAL A 13 -15.87 -33.02 28.74
C VAL A 13 -17.00 -33.76 28.05
N VAL A 14 -18.17 -33.13 27.96
CA VAL A 14 -19.28 -33.61 27.16
C VAL A 14 -19.00 -33.18 25.70
N ILE A 15 -18.62 -34.16 24.87
CA ILE A 15 -18.47 -33.95 23.42
C ILE A 15 -19.86 -34.04 22.78
N GLY A 16 -20.46 -32.90 22.55
CA GLY A 16 -21.67 -32.79 21.75
C GLY A 16 -21.37 -33.04 20.26
N ILE A 17 -21.79 -34.18 19.74
CA ILE A 17 -21.73 -34.47 18.32
C ILE A 17 -22.87 -33.71 17.65
N PHE A 18 -22.55 -32.59 17.00
CA PHE A 18 -23.48 -31.93 16.08
C PHE A 18 -23.48 -32.70 14.77
N VAL A 19 -24.50 -33.52 14.56
CA VAL A 19 -24.81 -34.10 13.25
C VAL A 19 -25.51 -33.01 12.44
N SER A 20 -24.78 -32.37 11.55
CA SER A 20 -25.38 -31.47 10.56
C SER A 20 -26.02 -32.32 9.43
N PRO A 21 -27.27 -32.07 9.05
CA PRO A 21 -27.84 -32.74 7.89
C PRO A 21 -27.11 -32.25 6.64
N VAL A 22 -26.57 -33.18 5.88
CA VAL A 22 -26.01 -32.97 4.55
C VAL A 22 -27.16 -32.52 3.65
N GLY A 23 -27.27 -31.22 3.43
CA GLY A 23 -28.16 -30.68 2.40
C GLY A 23 -27.61 -31.05 1.03
N THR A 24 -28.31 -31.88 0.31
CA THR A 24 -28.12 -32.18 -1.11
C THR A 24 -28.16 -30.86 -1.89
N ILE A 25 -27.04 -30.44 -2.46
CA ILE A 25 -26.98 -29.36 -3.42
C ILE A 25 -27.55 -29.94 -4.72
N VAL A 26 -28.83 -29.70 -5.00
CA VAL A 26 -29.38 -29.92 -6.34
C VAL A 26 -28.85 -28.77 -7.20
N ALA A 27 -27.95 -29.10 -8.13
CA ALA A 27 -27.59 -28.21 -9.21
C ALA A 27 -28.84 -28.06 -10.11
N ALA A 28 -29.58 -26.99 -9.91
CA ALA A 28 -30.55 -26.52 -10.88
C ALA A 28 -29.80 -25.62 -11.86
N ASP A 29 -29.44 -26.23 -12.97
CA ASP A 29 -29.25 -25.53 -14.23
C ASP A 29 -30.66 -25.14 -14.70
N GLU A 30 -30.94 -23.85 -14.65
CA GLU A 30 -31.91 -23.18 -15.53
C GLU A 30 -31.86 -21.68 -15.22
N GLY A 31 -31.60 -20.91 -16.26
CA GLY A 31 -31.52 -19.46 -16.28
C GLY A 31 -32.63 -18.76 -15.54
N SER A 32 -32.41 -18.46 -14.29
CA SER A 32 -33.16 -17.48 -13.57
C SER A 32 -32.60 -16.10 -13.93
N THR A 33 -33.24 -15.45 -14.89
CA THR A 33 -33.14 -14.01 -15.06
C THR A 33 -33.67 -13.39 -13.78
N VAL A 34 -32.73 -13.04 -12.87
CA VAL A 34 -33.04 -12.20 -11.73
C VAL A 34 -33.33 -10.82 -12.31
N GLU A 35 -34.59 -10.51 -12.55
CA GLU A 35 -35.07 -9.13 -12.67
C GLU A 35 -35.01 -8.46 -11.29
N GLY A 36 -33.80 -8.36 -10.76
CA GLY A 36 -33.53 -7.37 -9.75
C GLY A 36 -33.19 -6.09 -10.48
N THR A 37 -33.60 -4.95 -9.96
CA THR A 37 -33.06 -3.63 -10.30
C THR A 37 -31.54 -3.64 -9.96
N GLY A 38 -30.83 -4.58 -10.55
CA GLY A 38 -29.42 -4.81 -10.39
C GLY A 38 -28.69 -3.74 -11.16
N PHE A 39 -27.90 -3.00 -10.44
CA PHE A 39 -26.85 -2.17 -10.99
C PHE A 39 -26.01 -3.05 -11.94
N SER A 40 -26.19 -2.86 -13.24
CA SER A 40 -25.37 -3.53 -14.25
C SER A 40 -23.97 -2.93 -14.18
N LEU A 41 -23.03 -3.70 -13.65
CA LEU A 41 -21.62 -3.31 -13.59
C LEU A 41 -20.99 -3.12 -14.99
N PHE A 42 -21.72 -3.44 -16.04
CA PHE A 42 -21.25 -3.36 -17.42
C PHE A 42 -22.05 -2.38 -18.29
N ASP A 43 -22.98 -1.63 -17.68
CA ASP A 43 -23.74 -0.61 -18.41
C ASP A 43 -22.94 0.69 -18.39
N THR A 44 -22.08 0.85 -19.40
CA THR A 44 -21.26 2.04 -19.57
C THR A 44 -22.08 3.28 -19.94
N GLU A 45 -23.33 3.12 -20.34
CA GLU A 45 -24.23 4.25 -20.64
C GLU A 45 -24.70 5.01 -19.39
N SER A 46 -24.62 4.39 -18.22
CA SER A 46 -25.03 5.04 -16.96
C SER A 46 -23.99 6.04 -16.42
N ILE A 47 -22.74 5.99 -16.90
CA ILE A 47 -21.68 6.93 -16.52
C ILE A 47 -21.68 8.10 -17.51
N LYS A 48 -22.66 9.00 -17.37
CA LYS A 48 -22.64 10.25 -18.13
C LYS A 48 -21.38 11.03 -17.83
N GLY A 49 -20.50 11.15 -18.83
CA GLY A 49 -19.25 11.90 -18.73
C GLY A 49 -17.98 11.04 -18.68
N PHE A 50 -18.10 9.73 -18.87
CA PHE A 50 -16.93 8.89 -19.08
C PHE A 50 -16.33 9.21 -20.46
N ASP A 51 -15.15 9.78 -20.48
CA ASP A 51 -14.40 10.13 -21.69
C ASP A 51 -13.37 9.05 -21.96
N GLU A 52 -13.73 8.09 -22.83
CA GLU A 52 -12.85 6.98 -23.20
C GLU A 52 -11.51 7.45 -23.78
N THR A 53 -11.48 8.62 -24.42
CA THR A 53 -10.26 9.18 -25.00
C THR A 53 -9.23 9.58 -23.93
N LYS A 54 -9.67 9.80 -22.68
CA LYS A 54 -8.76 10.05 -21.54
C LYS A 54 -8.14 8.77 -21.03
N VAL A 55 -8.88 7.66 -21.03
CA VAL A 55 -8.37 6.36 -20.58
C VAL A 55 -7.28 5.82 -21.50
N GLU A 56 -7.42 6.01 -22.81
CA GLU A 56 -6.39 5.62 -23.77
C GLU A 56 -5.10 6.43 -23.64
N LYS A 57 -5.16 7.62 -23.05
CA LYS A 57 -3.99 8.50 -22.83
C LYS A 57 -3.34 8.29 -21.47
N ASP A 58 -4.00 7.57 -20.55
CA ASP A 58 -3.39 7.29 -19.26
C ASP A 58 -2.23 6.30 -19.42
N PRO A 59 -1.06 6.61 -18.89
CA PRO A 59 0.09 5.73 -19.03
C PRO A 59 -0.17 4.40 -18.34
N VAL A 60 0.03 3.30 -19.06
CA VAL A 60 -0.03 1.96 -18.48
C VAL A 60 1.23 1.73 -17.65
N CYS A 61 1.10 1.83 -16.36
CA CYS A 61 2.20 1.62 -15.44
C CYS A 61 2.38 0.13 -15.10
N ASP A 62 3.60 -0.37 -15.21
CA ASP A 62 3.93 -1.77 -14.88
C ASP A 62 3.87 -1.99 -13.36
N ARG A 63 2.77 -2.56 -12.89
CA ARG A 63 2.53 -2.86 -11.47
C ARG A 63 3.35 -4.05 -10.94
N SER A 64 3.98 -4.82 -11.82
CA SER A 64 4.81 -5.95 -11.43
C SER A 64 6.19 -5.52 -10.93
N LYS A 65 6.67 -4.36 -11.38
CA LYS A 65 7.98 -3.81 -11.03
C LYS A 65 7.89 -2.91 -9.81
N ARG A 66 8.14 -3.48 -8.64
CA ARG A 66 8.17 -2.72 -7.39
C ARG A 66 9.37 -1.79 -7.34
N PRO A 67 9.19 -0.52 -6.94
CA PRO A 67 10.31 0.38 -6.72
C PRO A 67 11.20 -0.12 -5.58
N SER A 68 12.48 0.18 -5.64
CA SER A 68 13.43 -0.04 -4.56
C SER A 68 14.35 1.17 -4.40
N ILE A 69 14.73 1.49 -3.17
CA ILE A 69 15.68 2.57 -2.88
C ILE A 69 16.99 1.92 -2.45
N SER A 70 18.05 2.13 -3.21
CA SER A 70 19.39 1.60 -2.92
C SER A 70 20.21 2.56 -2.07
N LYS A 71 20.10 3.87 -2.32
CA LYS A 71 20.89 4.91 -1.66
C LYS A 71 20.17 6.24 -1.59
N VAL A 72 20.46 7.00 -0.53
CA VAL A 72 20.11 8.42 -0.39
C VAL A 72 21.39 9.18 -0.10
N GLU A 73 21.64 10.26 -0.81
CA GLU A 73 22.84 11.10 -0.69
C GLU A 73 22.45 12.58 -0.58
N PRO A 74 22.95 13.31 0.43
CA PRO A 74 23.67 12.82 1.60
C PRO A 74 22.78 12.01 2.55
N ASP A 75 23.35 11.25 3.50
CA ASP A 75 22.65 10.49 4.53
C ASP A 75 22.21 11.34 5.73
N GLU A 76 22.65 12.60 5.75
CA GLU A 76 22.24 13.63 6.69
C GLU A 76 22.01 14.96 5.97
N ALA A 77 20.95 15.68 6.31
CA ALA A 77 20.59 16.95 5.67
C ALA A 77 19.77 17.84 6.61
N LYS A 78 19.75 19.14 6.32
CA LYS A 78 18.90 20.12 7.01
C LYS A 78 17.61 20.37 6.21
N PRO A 79 16.53 20.87 6.87
CA PRO A 79 15.38 21.37 6.16
C PRO A 79 15.75 22.39 5.09
N GLY A 80 15.21 22.23 3.88
CA GLY A 80 15.52 23.05 2.71
C GLY A 80 16.70 22.54 1.87
N GLU A 81 17.53 21.63 2.35
CA GLU A 81 18.58 21.02 1.56
C GLU A 81 18.02 19.93 0.62
N LYS A 82 18.78 19.63 -0.43
CA LYS A 82 18.41 18.63 -1.42
C LYS A 82 19.10 17.31 -1.13
N VAL A 83 18.37 16.22 -1.31
CA VAL A 83 18.86 14.86 -1.25
C VAL A 83 18.60 14.15 -2.58
N THR A 84 19.57 13.35 -3.02
CA THR A 84 19.46 12.51 -4.21
C THR A 84 19.08 11.10 -3.78
N ILE A 85 17.96 10.61 -4.30
CA ILE A 85 17.42 9.29 -4.04
C ILE A 85 17.78 8.43 -5.25
N LYS A 86 18.56 7.38 -5.05
CA LYS A 86 18.92 6.41 -6.07
C LYS A 86 18.24 5.07 -5.81
N GLY A 87 17.80 4.42 -6.87
CA GLY A 87 17.09 3.16 -6.76
C GLY A 87 16.81 2.52 -8.10
N GLU A 88 15.80 1.68 -8.12
CA GLU A 88 15.36 0.97 -9.32
C GLU A 88 13.84 0.99 -9.41
N ASN A 89 13.33 0.85 -10.64
CA ASN A 89 11.90 0.71 -10.92
C ASN A 89 11.04 1.89 -10.44
N PHE A 90 11.55 3.12 -10.48
CA PHE A 90 10.75 4.31 -10.22
C PHE A 90 9.73 4.58 -11.33
N GLY A 91 9.86 3.86 -12.46
CA GLY A 91 9.01 3.97 -13.63
C GLY A 91 9.28 5.24 -14.44
N THR A 92 8.38 5.52 -15.36
CA THR A 92 8.42 6.78 -16.12
C THR A 92 7.90 7.93 -15.25
N LYS A 93 8.08 9.16 -15.70
CA LYS A 93 7.63 10.36 -14.98
C LYS A 93 6.10 10.34 -14.72
N GLU A 94 5.35 9.81 -15.67
CA GLU A 94 3.89 9.68 -15.61
C GLU A 94 3.44 8.63 -14.58
N CYS A 95 4.26 7.60 -14.37
CA CYS A 95 4.01 6.52 -13.40
C CYS A 95 4.59 6.81 -12.01
N PHE A 96 5.27 7.94 -11.84
CA PHE A 96 5.83 8.35 -10.58
C PHE A 96 4.85 9.25 -9.82
N HIS A 97 4.43 8.82 -8.63
CA HIS A 97 3.38 9.52 -7.87
C HIS A 97 3.92 10.48 -6.82
N GLY A 98 5.16 10.28 -6.34
CA GLY A 98 5.76 11.24 -5.45
C GLY A 98 6.73 10.68 -4.41
N VAL A 99 7.22 11.62 -3.60
CA VAL A 99 8.13 11.38 -2.47
C VAL A 99 7.51 11.94 -1.20
N THR A 100 7.66 11.23 -0.09
CA THR A 100 7.28 11.71 1.24
C THR A 100 8.39 11.42 2.26
N PHE A 101 8.41 12.20 3.35
CA PHE A 101 9.30 11.99 4.49
C PHE A 101 8.46 11.61 5.71
N SER A 102 8.85 10.58 6.43
CA SER A 102 8.09 10.12 7.61
C SER A 102 8.00 11.17 8.72
N ALA A 103 8.98 12.05 8.83
CA ALA A 103 8.99 13.14 9.82
C ALA A 103 8.08 14.32 9.44
N ALA A 104 7.62 14.41 8.18
CA ALA A 104 6.80 15.50 7.66
C ALA A 104 5.64 14.98 6.80
N SER A 105 4.94 14.00 7.27
CA SER A 105 3.92 13.24 6.52
C SER A 105 2.71 14.04 6.01
N LYS A 106 2.55 15.28 6.45
CA LYS A 106 1.44 16.17 6.05
C LYS A 106 1.84 17.23 5.03
N GLU A 107 3.10 17.41 4.76
CA GLU A 107 3.60 18.43 3.84
C GLU A 107 3.89 17.83 2.48
N LYS A 108 3.54 18.58 1.44
CA LYS A 108 3.92 18.24 0.07
C LYS A 108 5.42 18.48 -0.08
N VAL A 109 6.13 17.42 -0.45
CA VAL A 109 7.57 17.46 -0.70
C VAL A 109 7.84 17.94 -2.11
N ASP A 110 8.71 18.93 -2.26
CA ASP A 110 9.21 19.34 -3.56
C ASP A 110 10.25 18.35 -4.06
N TYR A 111 10.02 17.80 -5.23
CA TYR A 111 10.95 16.86 -5.85
C TYR A 111 11.08 17.10 -7.36
N LYS A 112 12.20 16.67 -7.89
CA LYS A 112 12.49 16.63 -9.31
C LYS A 112 12.77 15.20 -9.76
N PHE A 113 11.92 14.67 -10.63
CA PHE A 113 12.15 13.38 -11.28
C PHE A 113 13.24 13.55 -12.34
N LEU A 114 14.37 12.88 -12.18
CA LEU A 114 15.49 12.96 -13.12
C LEU A 114 15.42 11.82 -14.14
N ASN A 115 15.24 10.60 -13.68
CA ASN A 115 15.07 9.39 -14.50
C ASN A 115 14.48 8.25 -13.64
N GLU A 116 14.26 7.08 -14.26
CA GLU A 116 13.65 5.89 -13.65
C GLU A 116 14.43 5.30 -12.45
N SER A 117 15.63 5.79 -12.19
CA SER A 117 16.50 5.33 -11.10
C SER A 117 16.99 6.45 -10.18
N THR A 118 16.66 7.72 -10.46
CA THR A 118 17.19 8.86 -9.71
C THR A 118 16.16 9.98 -9.57
N ILE A 119 15.98 10.43 -8.33
CA ILE A 119 15.08 11.51 -7.95
C ILE A 119 15.83 12.47 -7.02
N GLU A 120 15.66 13.76 -7.20
CA GLU A 120 16.12 14.80 -6.28
C GLU A 120 14.91 15.28 -5.47
N ALA A 121 15.01 15.30 -4.15
CA ALA A 121 13.95 15.79 -3.26
C ALA A 121 14.50 16.83 -2.30
N THR A 122 13.67 17.83 -1.96
CA THR A 122 14.00 18.84 -0.95
C THR A 122 13.52 18.36 0.41
N VAL A 123 14.39 18.39 1.40
CA VAL A 123 14.04 18.01 2.78
C VAL A 123 13.00 19.00 3.33
N PRO A 124 11.81 18.55 3.73
CA PRO A 124 10.77 19.42 4.25
C PRO A 124 11.11 19.96 5.64
N GLU A 125 10.37 20.96 6.09
CA GLU A 125 10.45 21.43 7.47
C GLU A 125 9.99 20.33 8.41
N ALA A 126 10.92 19.83 9.23
CA ALA A 126 10.68 18.76 10.17
C ALA A 126 11.54 18.92 11.42
N LYS A 127 11.16 18.26 12.49
CA LYS A 127 11.98 18.18 13.69
C LYS A 127 13.25 17.39 13.40
N ALA A 128 14.37 17.82 14.00
CA ALA A 128 15.63 17.06 13.94
C ALA A 128 15.42 15.62 14.45
N GLY A 129 16.00 14.67 13.76
CA GLY A 129 15.88 13.25 14.08
C GLY A 129 15.94 12.36 12.84
N MET A 130 15.69 11.08 13.03
CA MET A 130 15.65 10.11 11.93
C MET A 130 14.35 10.22 11.15
N SER A 131 14.45 10.23 9.84
CA SER A 131 13.33 10.20 8.91
C SER A 131 13.57 9.16 7.83
N PHE A 132 12.50 8.51 7.40
CA PHE A 132 12.53 7.64 6.23
C PHE A 132 11.96 8.38 5.03
N ILE A 133 12.54 8.16 3.87
CA ILE A 133 12.00 8.63 2.60
C ILE A 133 11.17 7.51 2.00
N ILE A 134 9.97 7.83 1.59
CA ILE A 134 9.06 6.89 0.94
C ILE A 134 8.82 7.40 -0.48
N VAL A 135 9.13 6.56 -1.46
CA VAL A 135 8.87 6.77 -2.88
C VAL A 135 7.63 5.98 -3.27
N VAL A 136 6.72 6.60 -4.00
CA VAL A 136 5.51 5.97 -4.53
C VAL A 136 5.54 6.03 -6.06
N ALA A 137 5.41 4.88 -6.68
CA ALA A 137 5.39 4.70 -8.13
C ALA A 137 4.28 3.74 -8.56
N GLY A 138 4.06 3.55 -9.85
CA GLY A 138 3.02 2.68 -10.38
C GLY A 138 3.08 1.23 -9.89
N GLY A 139 4.28 0.72 -9.60
CA GLY A 139 4.49 -0.62 -9.04
C GLY A 139 4.36 -0.73 -7.53
N GLY A 140 4.05 0.35 -6.81
CA GLY A 140 3.91 0.39 -5.36
C GLY A 140 4.80 1.41 -4.68
N SER A 141 5.20 1.14 -3.44
CA SER A 141 6.04 2.04 -2.64
C SER A 141 7.33 1.37 -2.17
N ALA A 142 8.36 2.19 -1.98
CA ALA A 142 9.64 1.80 -1.38
C ALA A 142 10.03 2.77 -0.27
N GLN A 143 10.69 2.24 0.75
CA GLN A 143 11.19 3.00 1.89
C GLN A 143 12.72 2.97 1.91
N SER A 144 13.34 4.12 2.19
CA SER A 144 14.79 4.24 2.33
C SER A 144 15.30 3.69 3.67
N LYS A 145 16.65 3.58 3.79
CA LYS A 145 17.30 3.60 5.09
C LYS A 145 17.05 4.97 5.78
N PRO A 146 17.20 5.06 7.10
CA PRO A 146 17.00 6.32 7.81
C PRO A 146 17.95 7.42 7.29
N LEU A 147 17.40 8.61 7.06
CA LEU A 147 18.10 9.87 6.83
C LEU A 147 18.10 10.66 8.14
N LEU A 148 19.22 11.24 8.53
CA LEU A 148 19.30 12.12 9.69
C LEU A 148 18.95 13.56 9.30
N ILE A 149 17.83 14.07 9.78
CA ILE A 149 17.47 15.48 9.65
C ILE A 149 18.13 16.25 10.81
N LYS A 150 19.00 17.21 10.46
CA LYS A 150 19.66 18.09 11.43
C LYS A 150 18.78 19.30 11.78
N SER A 151 18.98 19.87 12.95
CA SER A 151 18.36 21.16 13.27
C SER A 151 18.89 22.26 12.34
N LYS A 152 18.04 23.26 12.08
CA LYS A 152 18.43 24.51 11.41
C LYS A 152 19.54 25.22 12.17
#